data_d0a663fd1e4fd53e3b9fee7f9cd652ab
#
_entry.id   d0a663fd1e4fd53e3b9fee7f9cd652ab
#
_cell.length_a   1.000
_cell.length_b   1.000
_cell.length_c   1.000
_cell.angle_alpha   90.00
_cell.angle_beta   90.00
_cell.angle_gamma   90.00
#
_symmetry.space_group_name_H-M   'P 1'
#
loop_
_entity.id
_entity.type
_entity.pdbx_description
1 polymer ?
#
loop_
_entity_poly.entity_id
_entity_poly.type
_entity_poly.pdbx_seq_one_letter_code
_entity_poly.pdbx_strand_id
1 'polypeptide(L)'
;MWKIAAQAVSEHPWTGCGWNSVPAAYGQAQENYFAAGNYTATEELVAGAPEYVFNEYLQVAIAWGIPVLCIGLLILGGSMYIGHKQGIYGLCGALLSLAVFAFSSYPLQFPAFVSALIILVLACGIRVLPLEKVWPRILFTVLLLIGSYGCFCKYQQKSKTVEACKQWTKSRMFYHSGAYQQAVESYAEIQKEMKGNARFMFEYGHALHKLHEPELSNKVLKEALKVSGDPMILNIIGKNEQDMKHYDSAEYWFMRAVHRLPGRIYPYYLLANLYADPFFYRCDKLERMVQTVLEKEPKIQSTAIKQMRRKARELLKKVPEN
;
A
#
# COMPACT_ATOMS: atom_id res chain seq x y z
N MET A 1 -12.45 6.19 4.35
CA MET A 1 -11.07 6.31 3.84
C MET A 1 -10.30 7.43 4.55
N TRP A 2 -10.70 8.69 4.50
CA TRP A 2 -9.96 9.83 5.08
C TRP A 2 -9.78 9.75 6.60
N LYS A 3 -10.75 9.20 7.34
CA LYS A 3 -10.64 8.92 8.79
C LYS A 3 -9.44 8.02 9.10
N ILE A 4 -9.29 6.93 8.33
CA ILE A 4 -8.16 6.01 8.48
C ILE A 4 -6.84 6.67 8.05
N ALA A 5 -6.87 7.47 6.97
CA ALA A 5 -5.70 8.23 6.54
C ALA A 5 -5.21 9.23 7.58
N ALA A 6 -6.14 9.96 8.23
CA ALA A 6 -5.80 10.87 9.33
C ALA A 6 -5.19 10.13 10.53
N GLN A 7 -5.67 8.92 10.83
CA GLN A 7 -5.07 8.07 11.86
C GLN A 7 -3.65 7.62 11.46
N ALA A 8 -3.42 7.26 10.18
CA ALA A 8 -2.08 6.94 9.69
C ALA A 8 -1.10 8.12 9.80
N VAL A 9 -1.57 9.38 9.58
CA VAL A 9 -0.76 10.58 9.82
C VAL A 9 -0.36 10.69 11.29
N SER A 10 -1.26 10.37 12.23
CA SER A 10 -0.99 10.49 13.67
C SER A 10 0.05 9.50 14.18
N GLU A 11 0.30 8.39 13.48
CA GLU A 11 1.34 7.43 13.84
C GLU A 11 2.76 7.98 13.57
N HIS A 12 2.93 8.80 12.50
CA HIS A 12 4.23 9.38 12.11
C HIS A 12 4.09 10.86 11.68
N PRO A 13 3.65 11.78 12.57
CA PRO A 13 3.24 13.13 12.18
C PRO A 13 4.38 14.02 11.69
N TRP A 14 5.62 13.78 12.13
CA TRP A 14 6.75 14.66 11.85
C TRP A 14 7.55 14.27 10.62
N THR A 15 7.79 12.98 10.41
CA THR A 15 8.69 12.47 9.36
C THR A 15 7.95 11.72 8.25
N GLY A 16 6.71 11.30 8.52
CA GLY A 16 5.97 10.39 7.67
C GLY A 16 6.60 8.97 7.62
N CYS A 17 6.05 8.14 6.76
CA CYS A 17 6.48 6.74 6.58
C CYS A 17 7.27 6.50 5.27
N GLY A 18 7.42 7.52 4.43
CA GLY A 18 7.98 7.40 3.08
C GLY A 18 6.92 7.13 2.01
N TRP A 19 7.16 7.65 0.81
CA TRP A 19 6.19 7.64 -0.29
C TRP A 19 5.69 6.24 -0.67
N ASN A 20 6.60 5.27 -0.77
CA ASN A 20 6.27 3.89 -1.15
C ASN A 20 5.55 3.12 -0.03
N SER A 21 5.63 3.59 1.21
CA SER A 21 5.06 2.93 2.39
C SER A 21 3.65 3.41 2.75
N VAL A 22 3.10 4.37 2.02
CA VAL A 22 1.75 4.90 2.29
C VAL A 22 0.67 3.82 2.29
N PRO A 23 0.63 2.85 1.33
CA PRO A 23 -0.36 1.77 1.38
C PRO A 23 -0.20 0.87 2.61
N ALA A 24 1.05 0.64 3.06
CA ALA A 24 1.33 -0.15 4.26
C ALA A 24 0.87 0.59 5.53
N ALA A 25 1.21 1.88 5.67
CA ALA A 25 0.79 2.71 6.80
C ALA A 25 -0.74 2.83 6.87
N TYR A 26 -1.40 3.08 5.74
CA TYR A 26 -2.86 3.08 5.67
C TYR A 26 -3.44 1.73 6.09
N GLY A 27 -2.91 0.62 5.57
CA GLY A 27 -3.34 -0.73 5.93
C GLY A 27 -3.14 -1.02 7.42
N GLN A 28 -2.04 -0.57 8.03
CA GLN A 28 -1.80 -0.75 9.47
C GLN A 28 -2.77 0.09 10.31
N ALA A 29 -3.00 1.35 9.96
CA ALA A 29 -3.98 2.19 10.64
C ALA A 29 -5.40 1.61 10.53
N GLN A 30 -5.76 1.06 9.35
CA GLN A 30 -7.04 0.36 9.15
C GLN A 30 -7.16 -0.89 10.02
N GLU A 31 -6.09 -1.68 10.13
CA GLU A 31 -6.01 -2.85 11.01
C GLU A 31 -6.24 -2.46 12.47
N ASN A 32 -5.55 -1.43 12.96
CA ASN A 32 -5.73 -0.91 14.32
C ASN A 32 -7.16 -0.40 14.57
N TYR A 33 -7.74 0.30 13.58
CA TYR A 33 -9.10 0.81 13.66
C TYR A 33 -10.14 -0.31 13.81
N PHE A 34 -10.07 -1.33 12.97
CA PHE A 34 -11.01 -2.46 13.03
C PHE A 34 -10.75 -3.40 14.22
N ALA A 35 -9.50 -3.53 14.67
CA ALA A 35 -9.16 -4.27 15.87
C ALA A 35 -9.79 -3.67 17.14
N ALA A 36 -9.98 -2.34 17.19
CA ALA A 36 -10.64 -1.66 18.30
C ALA A 36 -12.15 -1.97 18.41
N GLY A 37 -12.77 -2.54 17.38
CA GLY A 37 -14.18 -2.98 17.39
C GLY A 37 -15.24 -1.87 17.28
N ASN A 38 -14.86 -0.61 17.31
CA ASN A 38 -15.77 0.55 17.29
C ASN A 38 -16.06 1.03 15.87
N TYR A 39 -16.64 0.18 15.03
CA TYR A 39 -16.95 0.50 13.65
C TYR A 39 -18.37 0.10 13.26
N THR A 40 -18.92 0.73 12.23
CA THR A 40 -20.23 0.43 11.69
C THR A 40 -20.16 -0.63 10.58
N ALA A 41 -21.29 -1.31 10.34
CA ALA A 41 -21.41 -2.26 9.22
C ALA A 41 -21.12 -1.58 7.85
N THR A 42 -21.45 -0.31 7.69
CA THR A 42 -21.16 0.45 6.49
C THR A 42 -19.65 0.67 6.32
N GLU A 43 -18.92 1.00 7.39
CA GLU A 43 -17.46 1.16 7.35
C GLU A 43 -16.77 -0.16 7.00
N GLU A 44 -17.24 -1.28 7.55
CA GLU A 44 -16.79 -2.61 7.19
C GLU A 44 -17.01 -2.92 5.70
N LEU A 45 -18.21 -2.64 5.20
CA LEU A 45 -18.59 -2.91 3.81
C LEU A 45 -17.75 -2.11 2.82
N VAL A 46 -17.46 -0.83 3.10
CA VAL A 46 -16.70 0.04 2.20
C VAL A 46 -15.19 -0.09 2.36
N ALA A 47 -14.71 -0.78 3.41
CA ALA A 47 -13.28 -0.97 3.65
C ALA A 47 -12.59 -1.62 2.44
N GLY A 48 -11.40 -1.14 2.10
CA GLY A 48 -10.59 -1.59 0.98
C GLY A 48 -9.11 -1.51 1.32
N ALA A 49 -8.26 -2.00 0.42
CA ALA A 49 -6.81 -1.82 0.47
C ALA A 49 -6.39 -0.88 -0.69
N PRO A 50 -6.57 0.43 -0.55
CA PRO A 50 -6.26 1.39 -1.60
C PRO A 50 -4.75 1.57 -1.74
N GLU A 51 -4.28 1.77 -2.98
CA GLU A 51 -2.90 2.17 -3.26
C GLU A 51 -2.68 3.67 -2.99
N TYR A 52 -3.75 4.48 -3.12
CA TYR A 52 -3.75 5.93 -2.92
C TYR A 52 -4.93 6.36 -2.04
N VAL A 53 -4.71 7.41 -1.25
CA VAL A 53 -5.71 7.90 -0.27
C VAL A 53 -6.85 8.71 -0.90
N PHE A 54 -6.78 9.05 -2.19
CA PHE A 54 -7.71 9.93 -2.91
C PHE A 54 -7.86 11.32 -2.24
N ASN A 55 -6.78 11.78 -1.64
CA ASN A 55 -6.59 13.12 -1.11
C ASN A 55 -5.08 13.35 -1.00
N GLU A 56 -4.55 14.21 -1.86
CA GLU A 56 -3.10 14.42 -1.97
C GLU A 56 -2.49 15.02 -0.71
N TYR A 57 -3.25 15.87 0.00
CA TYR A 57 -2.77 16.46 1.25
C TYR A 57 -2.55 15.41 2.33
N LEU A 58 -3.50 14.48 2.48
CA LEU A 58 -3.34 13.35 3.38
C LEU A 58 -2.24 12.39 2.90
N GLN A 59 -2.14 12.16 1.58
CA GLN A 59 -1.09 11.34 0.99
C GLN A 59 0.30 11.89 1.32
N VAL A 60 0.51 13.20 1.14
CA VAL A 60 1.77 13.90 1.46
C VAL A 60 2.04 13.87 2.97
N ALA A 61 1.01 14.10 3.80
CA ALA A 61 1.16 14.05 5.25
C ALA A 61 1.56 12.66 5.76
N ILE A 62 0.99 11.57 5.22
CA ILE A 62 1.38 10.21 5.56
C ILE A 62 2.81 9.92 5.08
N ALA A 63 3.14 10.36 3.86
CA ALA A 63 4.44 10.07 3.25
C ALA A 63 5.60 10.83 3.87
N TRP A 64 5.42 12.14 4.14
CA TRP A 64 6.50 13.07 4.48
C TRP A 64 6.28 13.83 5.79
N GLY A 65 5.15 13.62 6.44
CA GLY A 65 4.76 14.32 7.68
C GLY A 65 4.10 15.68 7.45
N ILE A 66 3.52 16.20 8.54
CA ILE A 66 2.82 17.49 8.57
C ILE A 66 3.75 18.67 8.21
N PRO A 67 5.04 18.71 8.65
CA PRO A 67 5.91 19.84 8.31
C PRO A 67 6.09 20.01 6.79
N VAL A 68 6.27 18.91 6.05
CA VAL A 68 6.43 18.96 4.57
C VAL A 68 5.12 19.38 3.90
N LEU A 69 3.99 18.91 4.40
CA LEU A 69 2.67 19.39 3.93
C LEU A 69 2.53 20.90 4.16
N CYS A 70 2.85 21.41 5.34
CA CYS A 70 2.78 22.84 5.64
C CYS A 70 3.68 23.67 4.72
N ILE A 71 4.92 23.24 4.47
CA ILE A 71 5.83 23.90 3.53
C ILE A 71 5.23 23.90 2.12
N GLY A 72 4.68 22.79 1.66
CA GLY A 72 4.01 22.71 0.35
C GLY A 72 2.82 23.67 0.23
N LEU A 73 1.99 23.78 1.28
CA LEU A 73 0.86 24.71 1.32
C LEU A 73 1.33 26.17 1.36
N LEU A 74 2.41 26.48 2.08
CA LEU A 74 3.00 27.83 2.09
C LEU A 74 3.56 28.21 0.71
N ILE A 75 4.22 27.30 0.02
CA ILE A 75 4.71 27.53 -1.35
C ILE A 75 3.53 27.76 -2.30
N LEU A 76 2.50 26.95 -2.23
CA LEU A 76 1.32 27.07 -3.07
C LEU A 76 0.59 28.39 -2.82
N GLY A 77 0.28 28.71 -1.57
CA GLY A 77 -0.41 29.93 -1.16
C GLY A 77 0.42 31.18 -1.46
N GLY A 78 1.74 31.13 -1.20
CA GLY A 78 2.69 32.20 -1.52
C GLY A 78 2.76 32.46 -3.03
N SER A 79 2.82 31.42 -3.86
CA SER A 79 2.81 31.56 -5.31
C SER A 79 1.49 32.18 -5.83
N MET A 80 0.35 31.78 -5.29
CA MET A 80 -0.94 32.37 -5.64
C MET A 80 -1.02 33.85 -5.21
N TYR A 81 -0.55 34.19 -4.01
CA TYR A 81 -0.49 35.57 -3.51
C TYR A 81 0.39 36.46 -4.40
N ILE A 82 1.59 35.98 -4.78
CA ILE A 82 2.51 36.67 -5.68
C ILE A 82 1.88 36.87 -7.06
N GLY A 83 1.31 35.80 -7.62
CA GLY A 83 0.64 35.84 -8.91
C GLY A 83 -0.55 36.82 -8.94
N HIS A 84 -1.33 36.85 -7.85
CA HIS A 84 -2.42 37.82 -7.68
C HIS A 84 -1.91 39.26 -7.67
N LYS A 85 -0.87 39.57 -6.89
CA LYS A 85 -0.25 40.91 -6.86
C LYS A 85 0.31 41.35 -8.23
N GLN A 86 0.74 40.41 -9.05
CA GLN A 86 1.27 40.68 -10.39
C GLN A 86 0.20 40.74 -11.48
N GLY A 87 -1.10 40.56 -11.11
CA GLY A 87 -2.21 40.53 -12.05
C GLY A 87 -2.28 39.29 -12.95
N ILE A 88 -1.56 38.19 -12.59
CA ILE A 88 -1.49 36.96 -13.39
C ILE A 88 -2.60 36.00 -12.95
N TYR A 89 -3.83 36.43 -13.04
CA TYR A 89 -5.02 35.73 -12.53
C TYR A 89 -5.22 34.35 -13.16
N GLY A 90 -4.85 34.19 -14.45
CA GLY A 90 -4.96 32.90 -15.14
C GLY A 90 -4.09 31.80 -14.51
N LEU A 91 -2.85 32.13 -14.12
CA LEU A 91 -1.97 31.18 -13.41
C LEU A 91 -2.47 30.87 -12.00
N CYS A 92 -2.99 31.89 -11.30
CA CYS A 92 -3.60 31.69 -9.98
C CYS A 92 -4.81 30.75 -10.06
N GLY A 93 -5.68 30.93 -11.08
CA GLY A 93 -6.83 30.06 -11.34
C GLY A 93 -6.38 28.61 -11.65
N ALA A 94 -5.34 28.42 -12.43
CA ALA A 94 -4.78 27.09 -12.73
C ALA A 94 -4.23 26.41 -11.47
N LEU A 95 -3.47 27.13 -10.61
CA LEU A 95 -3.00 26.60 -9.31
C LEU A 95 -4.15 26.25 -8.40
N LEU A 96 -5.17 27.10 -8.30
CA LEU A 96 -6.36 26.84 -7.50
C LEU A 96 -7.11 25.60 -8.00
N SER A 97 -7.30 25.46 -9.31
CA SER A 97 -7.94 24.29 -9.91
C SER A 97 -7.19 23.00 -9.58
N LEU A 98 -5.85 23.03 -9.65
CA LEU A 98 -5.01 21.88 -9.30
C LEU A 98 -5.10 21.56 -7.81
N ALA A 99 -5.13 22.57 -6.92
CA ALA A 99 -5.32 22.41 -5.49
C ALA A 99 -6.67 21.78 -5.14
N VAL A 100 -7.76 22.24 -5.77
CA VAL A 100 -9.10 21.66 -5.60
C VAL A 100 -9.13 20.21 -6.11
N PHE A 101 -8.52 19.93 -7.26
CA PHE A 101 -8.43 18.57 -7.79
C PHE A 101 -7.64 17.65 -6.86
N ALA A 102 -6.54 18.13 -6.26
CA ALA A 102 -5.73 17.39 -5.28
C ALA A 102 -6.49 17.04 -4.00
N PHE A 103 -7.55 17.76 -3.65
CA PHE A 103 -8.36 17.48 -2.47
C PHE A 103 -9.21 16.20 -2.59
N SER A 104 -9.63 15.84 -3.81
CA SER A 104 -10.48 14.65 -4.06
C SER A 104 -9.83 13.59 -4.95
N SER A 105 -8.55 13.76 -5.29
CA SER A 105 -7.82 12.89 -6.20
C SER A 105 -6.34 12.76 -5.81
N TYR A 106 -5.52 12.19 -6.70
CA TYR A 106 -4.09 11.94 -6.50
C TYR A 106 -3.25 12.41 -7.70
N PRO A 107 -3.30 13.71 -8.10
CA PRO A 107 -2.62 14.22 -9.29
C PRO A 107 -1.10 14.11 -9.22
N LEU A 108 -0.47 14.16 -8.04
CA LEU A 108 1.00 14.10 -7.91
C LEU A 108 1.57 12.70 -8.21
N GLN A 109 0.72 11.70 -8.44
CA GLN A 109 1.14 10.39 -8.95
C GLN A 109 1.49 10.43 -10.45
N PHE A 110 1.01 11.44 -11.15
CA PHE A 110 1.21 11.58 -12.60
C PHE A 110 2.27 12.65 -12.89
N PRO A 111 3.37 12.30 -13.58
CA PRO A 111 4.46 13.24 -13.87
C PRO A 111 4.01 14.53 -14.58
N ALA A 112 2.95 14.44 -15.41
CA ALA A 112 2.41 15.60 -16.11
C ALA A 112 1.85 16.67 -15.14
N PHE A 113 1.09 16.26 -14.11
CA PHE A 113 0.56 17.18 -13.10
C PHE A 113 1.65 17.74 -12.18
N VAL A 114 2.66 16.92 -11.84
CA VAL A 114 3.83 17.39 -11.08
C VAL A 114 4.59 18.45 -11.88
N SER A 115 4.85 18.20 -13.17
CA SER A 115 5.50 19.17 -14.06
C SER A 115 4.68 20.45 -14.20
N ALA A 116 3.36 20.33 -14.38
CA ALA A 116 2.46 21.48 -14.44
C ALA A 116 2.50 22.30 -13.15
N LEU A 117 2.44 21.67 -11.98
CA LEU A 117 2.54 22.33 -10.68
C LEU A 117 3.85 23.11 -10.54
N ILE A 118 4.99 22.48 -10.88
CA ILE A 118 6.31 23.12 -10.81
C ILE A 118 6.35 24.34 -11.75
N ILE A 119 5.91 24.19 -13.00
CA ILE A 119 5.90 25.28 -13.98
C ILE A 119 5.03 26.43 -13.50
N LEU A 120 3.81 26.17 -13.00
CA LEU A 120 2.90 27.20 -12.52
C LEU A 120 3.47 27.95 -11.29
N VAL A 121 4.07 27.23 -10.33
CA VAL A 121 4.72 27.83 -9.16
C VAL A 121 5.88 28.70 -9.57
N LEU A 122 6.75 28.22 -10.47
CA LEU A 122 7.89 29.00 -10.99
C LEU A 122 7.43 30.22 -11.79
N ALA A 123 6.41 30.08 -12.64
CA ALA A 123 5.88 31.18 -13.43
C ALA A 123 5.30 32.32 -12.57
N CYS A 124 4.70 31.99 -11.42
CA CYS A 124 4.27 32.99 -10.44
C CYS A 124 5.43 33.64 -9.70
N GLY A 125 6.51 32.88 -9.39
CA GLY A 125 7.60 33.34 -8.53
C GLY A 125 8.76 34.01 -9.26
N ILE A 126 8.98 33.72 -10.56
CA ILE A 126 10.22 34.11 -11.28
C ILE A 126 10.45 35.61 -11.32
N ARG A 127 9.41 36.44 -11.35
CA ARG A 127 9.50 37.90 -11.36
C ARG A 127 9.92 38.52 -10.04
N VAL A 128 9.88 37.75 -8.93
CA VAL A 128 10.23 38.22 -7.57
C VAL A 128 11.67 37.89 -7.25
N LEU A 129 12.30 36.96 -7.97
CA LEU A 129 13.69 36.60 -7.75
C LEU A 129 14.60 37.73 -8.20
N PRO A 130 15.44 38.33 -7.32
CA PRO A 130 16.37 39.40 -7.69
C PRO A 130 17.57 38.83 -8.46
N LEU A 131 17.31 38.27 -9.65
CA LEU A 131 18.33 37.62 -10.48
C LEU A 131 19.35 38.61 -11.07
N GLU A 132 19.15 39.88 -10.86
CA GLU A 132 20.15 40.94 -11.22
C GLU A 132 21.38 40.90 -10.30
N LYS A 133 21.22 40.41 -9.06
CA LYS A 133 22.33 40.27 -8.10
C LYS A 133 23.14 39.00 -8.35
N VAL A 134 24.45 39.05 -8.16
CA VAL A 134 25.38 37.94 -8.42
C VAL A 134 25.11 36.74 -7.49
N TRP A 135 24.93 36.98 -6.19
CA TRP A 135 24.73 35.90 -5.20
C TRP A 135 23.47 35.05 -5.41
N PRO A 136 22.26 35.62 -5.65
CA PRO A 136 21.09 34.81 -5.96
C PRO A 136 21.25 34.02 -7.25
N ARG A 137 21.95 34.52 -8.26
CA ARG A 137 22.27 33.77 -9.50
C ARG A 137 23.13 32.54 -9.19
N ILE A 138 24.21 32.73 -8.43
CA ILE A 138 25.12 31.65 -8.04
C ILE A 138 24.33 30.58 -7.27
N LEU A 139 23.57 30.99 -6.25
CA LEU A 139 22.75 30.07 -5.46
C LEU A 139 21.74 29.27 -6.32
N PHE A 140 21.04 29.96 -7.23
CA PHE A 140 20.09 29.34 -8.13
C PHE A 140 20.77 28.35 -9.09
N THR A 141 21.94 28.73 -9.65
CA THR A 141 22.72 27.83 -10.51
C THR A 141 23.21 26.60 -9.78
N VAL A 142 23.70 26.75 -8.54
CA VAL A 142 24.14 25.63 -7.70
C VAL A 142 22.98 24.70 -7.40
N LEU A 143 21.79 25.22 -7.03
CA LEU A 143 20.59 24.42 -6.79
C LEU A 143 20.13 23.66 -8.04
N LEU A 144 20.22 24.30 -9.23
CA LEU A 144 19.93 23.64 -10.50
C LEU A 144 20.91 22.51 -10.80
N LEU A 145 22.21 22.71 -10.55
CA LEU A 145 23.24 21.68 -10.75
C LEU A 145 23.03 20.50 -9.80
N ILE A 146 22.74 20.76 -8.52
CA ILE A 146 22.44 19.71 -7.52
C ILE A 146 21.17 18.95 -7.94
N GLY A 147 20.11 19.65 -8.33
CA GLY A 147 18.87 19.05 -8.82
C GLY A 147 19.09 18.19 -10.07
N SER A 148 19.87 18.71 -11.05
CA SER A 148 20.21 17.99 -12.28
C SER A 148 21.03 16.73 -11.99
N TYR A 149 22.00 16.79 -11.09
CA TYR A 149 22.80 15.65 -10.66
C TYR A 149 21.93 14.60 -9.96
N GLY A 150 21.05 15.03 -9.05
CA GLY A 150 20.07 14.15 -8.38
C GLY A 150 19.14 13.46 -9.38
N CYS A 151 18.65 14.19 -10.40
CA CYS A 151 17.84 13.63 -11.48
C CYS A 151 18.63 12.61 -12.31
N PHE A 152 19.90 12.90 -12.62
CA PHE A 152 20.77 11.98 -13.35
C PHE A 152 21.03 10.69 -12.59
N CYS A 153 21.33 10.76 -11.29
CA CYS A 153 21.50 9.58 -10.43
C CYS A 153 20.21 8.72 -10.38
N LYS A 154 19.05 9.36 -10.21
CA LYS A 154 17.76 8.68 -10.26
C LYS A 154 17.46 8.07 -11.63
N TYR A 155 17.84 8.71 -12.71
CA TYR A 155 17.68 8.17 -14.05
C TYR A 155 18.50 6.89 -14.26
N GLN A 156 19.75 6.87 -13.81
CA GLN A 156 20.62 5.68 -13.86
C GLN A 156 20.02 4.52 -13.05
N GLN A 157 19.53 4.79 -11.86
CA GLN A 157 18.86 3.79 -11.03
C GLN A 157 17.55 3.31 -11.68
N LYS A 158 16.78 4.21 -12.29
CA LYS A 158 15.54 3.88 -12.99
C LYS A 158 15.78 2.98 -14.21
N SER A 159 16.89 3.14 -14.92
CA SER A 159 17.27 2.28 -16.06
C SER A 159 17.40 0.82 -15.63
N LYS A 160 18.08 0.53 -14.52
CA LYS A 160 18.18 -0.83 -13.96
C LYS A 160 16.80 -1.38 -13.54
N THR A 161 16.00 -0.55 -12.89
CA THR A 161 14.63 -0.95 -12.50
C THR A 161 13.75 -1.22 -13.70
N VAL A 162 13.88 -0.44 -14.79
CA VAL A 162 13.13 -0.67 -16.04
C VAL A 162 13.51 -2.02 -16.67
N GLU A 163 14.79 -2.35 -16.70
CA GLU A 163 15.23 -3.66 -17.21
C GLU A 163 14.73 -4.81 -16.34
N ALA A 164 14.81 -4.67 -15.02
CA ALA A 164 14.22 -5.62 -14.08
C ALA A 164 12.71 -5.76 -14.27
N CYS A 165 11.97 -4.68 -14.53
CA CYS A 165 10.55 -4.72 -14.84
C CYS A 165 10.25 -5.48 -16.14
N LYS A 166 11.09 -5.32 -17.17
CA LYS A 166 10.94 -6.08 -18.42
C LYS A 166 11.17 -7.58 -18.19
N GLN A 167 12.20 -7.92 -17.42
CA GLN A 167 12.49 -9.31 -17.06
C GLN A 167 11.34 -9.88 -16.21
N TRP A 168 10.84 -9.15 -15.21
CA TRP A 168 9.68 -9.54 -14.44
C TRP A 168 8.45 -9.80 -15.34
N THR A 169 8.16 -8.89 -16.28
CA THR A 169 7.02 -9.05 -17.20
C THR A 169 7.11 -10.35 -18.00
N LYS A 170 8.31 -10.73 -18.47
CA LYS A 170 8.55 -12.02 -19.15
C LYS A 170 8.35 -13.21 -18.21
N SER A 171 8.92 -13.12 -16.99
CA SER A 171 8.88 -14.21 -16.00
C SER A 171 7.50 -14.42 -15.38
N ARG A 172 6.62 -13.40 -15.41
CA ARG A 172 5.23 -13.53 -14.95
C ARG A 172 4.43 -14.60 -15.70
N MET A 173 4.82 -14.92 -16.92
CA MET A 173 4.19 -16.03 -17.66
C MET A 173 4.38 -17.36 -16.91
N PHE A 174 5.57 -17.62 -16.36
CA PHE A 174 5.84 -18.81 -15.55
C PHE A 174 4.98 -18.83 -14.27
N TYR A 175 4.87 -17.69 -13.60
CA TYR A 175 4.03 -17.58 -12.39
C TYR A 175 2.55 -17.87 -12.70
N HIS A 176 1.99 -17.31 -13.77
CA HIS A 176 0.59 -17.51 -14.14
C HIS A 176 0.29 -18.90 -14.70
N SER A 177 1.27 -19.57 -15.32
CA SER A 177 1.14 -20.97 -15.77
C SER A 177 1.32 -21.99 -14.66
N GLY A 178 1.71 -21.56 -13.43
CA GLY A 178 1.99 -22.45 -12.32
C GLY A 178 3.41 -23.05 -12.32
N ALA A 179 4.27 -22.63 -13.24
CA ALA A 179 5.68 -23.01 -13.30
C ALA A 179 6.49 -22.21 -12.26
N TYR A 180 6.18 -22.44 -10.96
CA TYR A 180 6.72 -21.63 -9.88
C TYR A 180 8.22 -21.73 -9.71
N GLN A 181 8.84 -22.86 -10.04
CA GLN A 181 10.29 -23.03 -9.98
C GLN A 181 11.02 -22.03 -10.89
N GLN A 182 10.62 -21.99 -12.20
CA GLN A 182 11.20 -21.06 -13.16
C GLN A 182 10.89 -19.58 -12.81
N ALA A 183 9.70 -19.33 -12.24
CA ALA A 183 9.36 -18.00 -11.77
C ALA A 183 10.27 -17.54 -10.62
N VAL A 184 10.53 -18.39 -9.63
CA VAL A 184 11.39 -18.11 -8.47
C VAL A 184 12.83 -17.87 -8.89
N GLU A 185 13.39 -18.70 -9.77
CA GLU A 185 14.75 -18.54 -10.32
C GLU A 185 14.89 -17.17 -11.00
N SER A 186 13.97 -16.83 -11.90
CA SER A 186 13.97 -15.53 -12.60
C SER A 186 13.75 -14.33 -11.64
N TYR A 187 12.92 -14.49 -10.61
CA TYR A 187 12.63 -13.43 -9.64
C TYR A 187 13.81 -13.19 -8.69
N ALA A 188 14.57 -14.22 -8.35
CA ALA A 188 15.75 -14.10 -7.50
C ALA A 188 16.81 -13.17 -8.13
N GLU A 189 17.00 -13.23 -9.46
CA GLU A 189 17.96 -12.40 -10.19
C GLU A 189 17.65 -10.90 -10.09
N ILE A 190 16.37 -10.52 -10.06
CA ILE A 190 15.92 -9.12 -10.09
C ILE A 190 15.40 -8.62 -8.74
N GLN A 191 15.46 -9.43 -7.70
CA GLN A 191 14.91 -9.11 -6.38
C GLN A 191 15.44 -7.77 -5.83
N LYS A 192 16.73 -7.51 -6.02
CA LYS A 192 17.41 -6.31 -5.49
C LYS A 192 16.83 -5.02 -6.08
N GLU A 193 16.63 -5.00 -7.38
CA GLU A 193 16.12 -3.86 -8.15
C GLU A 193 14.61 -3.66 -7.94
N MET A 194 13.90 -4.75 -7.60
CA MET A 194 12.44 -4.78 -7.45
C MET A 194 11.97 -4.72 -5.99
N LYS A 195 12.87 -4.56 -5.03
CA LYS A 195 12.57 -4.59 -3.58
C LYS A 195 11.48 -3.60 -3.12
N GLY A 196 11.25 -2.50 -3.83
CA GLY A 196 10.19 -1.52 -3.52
C GLY A 196 8.86 -1.79 -4.23
N ASN A 197 8.77 -2.84 -5.06
CA ASN A 197 7.56 -3.14 -5.81
C ASN A 197 6.71 -4.19 -5.05
N ALA A 198 5.62 -3.73 -4.46
CA ALA A 198 4.73 -4.55 -3.65
C ALA A 198 4.19 -5.78 -4.40
N ARG A 199 3.79 -5.59 -5.66
CA ARG A 199 3.22 -6.66 -6.48
C ARG A 199 4.26 -7.72 -6.85
N PHE A 200 5.47 -7.29 -7.23
CA PHE A 200 6.57 -8.22 -7.48
C PHE A 200 6.88 -9.08 -6.25
N MET A 201 7.02 -8.42 -5.09
CA MET A 201 7.36 -9.11 -3.85
C MET A 201 6.25 -10.07 -3.41
N PHE A 202 4.98 -9.70 -3.65
CA PHE A 202 3.85 -10.60 -3.42
C PHE A 202 3.91 -11.84 -4.33
N GLU A 203 4.09 -11.65 -5.65
CA GLU A 203 4.18 -12.75 -6.62
C GLU A 203 5.36 -13.68 -6.30
N TYR A 204 6.51 -13.11 -5.92
CA TYR A 204 7.70 -13.87 -5.53
C TYR A 204 7.48 -14.66 -4.24
N GLY A 205 6.99 -14.02 -3.18
CA GLY A 205 6.68 -14.69 -1.92
C GLY A 205 5.60 -15.77 -2.07
N HIS A 206 4.56 -15.53 -2.91
CA HIS A 206 3.55 -16.53 -3.20
C HIS A 206 4.11 -17.72 -4.00
N ALA A 207 5.00 -17.49 -4.97
CA ALA A 207 5.65 -18.56 -5.71
C ALA A 207 6.51 -19.44 -4.77
N LEU A 208 7.26 -18.84 -3.84
CA LEU A 208 8.02 -19.56 -2.81
C LEU A 208 7.10 -20.40 -1.89
N HIS A 209 5.94 -19.83 -1.46
CA HIS A 209 4.94 -20.61 -0.73
C HIS A 209 4.46 -21.84 -1.51
N LYS A 210 4.25 -21.69 -2.82
CA LYS A 210 3.83 -22.79 -3.69
C LYS A 210 4.89 -23.88 -3.88
N LEU A 211 6.15 -23.54 -3.69
CA LEU A 211 7.27 -24.49 -3.70
C LEU A 211 7.56 -25.10 -2.31
N HIS A 212 6.70 -24.85 -1.32
CA HIS A 212 6.89 -25.28 0.07
C HIS A 212 8.20 -24.77 0.71
N GLU A 213 8.56 -23.50 0.39
CA GLU A 213 9.67 -22.76 0.98
C GLU A 213 9.15 -21.66 1.92
N PRO A 214 8.54 -22.03 3.08
CA PRO A 214 7.79 -21.09 3.91
C PRO A 214 8.66 -20.01 4.56
N GLU A 215 9.90 -20.33 4.95
CA GLU A 215 10.83 -19.38 5.57
C GLU A 215 11.24 -18.27 4.59
N LEU A 216 11.64 -18.67 3.37
CA LEU A 216 12.03 -17.72 2.32
C LEU A 216 10.83 -16.88 1.87
N SER A 217 9.66 -17.52 1.71
CA SER A 217 8.40 -16.84 1.42
C SER A 217 8.10 -15.78 2.49
N ASN A 218 8.16 -16.13 3.78
CA ASN A 218 7.91 -15.20 4.88
C ASN A 218 8.90 -14.03 4.88
N LYS A 219 10.18 -14.27 4.57
CA LYS A 219 11.18 -13.21 4.47
C LYS A 219 10.82 -12.18 3.39
N VAL A 220 10.45 -12.64 2.21
CA VAL A 220 10.04 -11.77 1.09
C VAL A 220 8.72 -11.05 1.41
N LEU A 221 7.72 -11.75 1.94
CA LEU A 221 6.41 -11.19 2.24
C LEU A 221 6.44 -10.18 3.40
N LYS A 222 7.27 -10.38 4.42
CA LYS A 222 7.49 -9.40 5.50
C LYS A 222 8.10 -8.09 4.96
N GLU A 223 8.97 -8.16 3.96
CA GLU A 223 9.44 -6.95 3.26
C GLU A 223 8.32 -6.31 2.41
N ALA A 224 7.47 -7.13 1.75
CA ALA A 224 6.32 -6.62 1.01
C ALA A 224 5.32 -5.85 1.90
N LEU A 225 5.13 -6.26 3.16
CA LEU A 225 4.27 -5.57 4.13
C LEU A 225 4.74 -4.15 4.45
N LYS A 226 6.00 -3.80 4.23
CA LYS A 226 6.52 -2.44 4.45
C LYS A 226 6.04 -1.44 3.40
N VAL A 227 5.56 -1.94 2.26
CA VAL A 227 5.12 -1.13 1.10
C VAL A 227 3.71 -1.48 0.61
N SER A 228 3.03 -2.45 1.23
CA SER A 228 1.71 -2.93 0.81
C SER A 228 0.73 -3.05 1.97
N GLY A 229 -0.50 -2.61 1.74
CA GLY A 229 -1.64 -2.84 2.63
C GLY A 229 -2.45 -4.11 2.31
N ASP A 230 -2.03 -4.93 1.34
CA ASP A 230 -2.81 -6.09 0.88
C ASP A 230 -2.92 -7.19 1.95
N PRO A 231 -4.13 -7.53 2.43
CA PRO A 231 -4.33 -8.60 3.42
C PRO A 231 -3.95 -10.00 2.91
N MET A 232 -3.84 -10.20 1.59
CA MET A 232 -3.42 -11.49 1.05
C MET A 232 -2.00 -11.86 1.45
N ILE A 233 -1.12 -10.85 1.65
CA ILE A 233 0.23 -11.07 2.17
C ILE A 233 0.17 -11.69 3.56
N LEU A 234 -0.67 -11.16 4.45
CA LEU A 234 -0.89 -11.68 5.81
C LEU A 234 -1.41 -13.12 5.79
N ASN A 235 -2.35 -13.40 4.87
CA ASN A 235 -2.91 -14.74 4.71
C ASN A 235 -1.85 -15.76 4.27
N ILE A 236 -0.92 -15.39 3.38
CA ILE A 236 0.13 -16.31 2.93
C ILE A 236 1.16 -16.53 4.04
N ILE A 237 1.54 -15.48 4.78
CA ILE A 237 2.42 -15.61 5.94
C ILE A 237 1.78 -16.53 6.98
N GLY A 238 0.49 -16.36 7.28
CA GLY A 238 -0.23 -17.23 8.22
C GLY A 238 -0.24 -18.69 7.76
N LYS A 239 -0.43 -18.97 6.47
CA LYS A 239 -0.31 -20.33 5.92
C LYS A 239 1.10 -20.90 6.05
N ASN A 240 2.11 -20.11 5.74
CA ASN A 240 3.50 -20.54 5.92
C ASN A 240 3.79 -20.90 7.38
N GLU A 241 3.31 -20.08 8.34
CA GLU A 241 3.45 -20.38 9.77
C GLU A 241 2.70 -21.66 10.15
N GLN A 242 1.52 -21.89 9.58
CA GLN A 242 0.77 -23.14 9.78
C GLN A 242 1.52 -24.36 9.18
N ASP A 243 2.09 -24.23 7.98
CA ASP A 243 2.88 -25.28 7.34
C ASP A 243 4.13 -25.65 8.18
N MET A 244 4.71 -24.67 8.87
CA MET A 244 5.80 -24.84 9.84
C MET A 244 5.32 -25.32 11.23
N LYS A 245 4.02 -25.55 11.42
CA LYS A 245 3.37 -25.92 12.68
C LYS A 245 3.47 -24.87 13.80
N HIS A 246 3.70 -23.61 13.43
CA HIS A 246 3.68 -22.46 14.33
C HIS A 246 2.23 -21.92 14.44
N TYR A 247 1.33 -22.69 15.06
CA TYR A 247 -0.11 -22.44 15.03
C TYR A 247 -0.52 -21.10 15.66
N ASP A 248 0.08 -20.70 16.79
CA ASP A 248 -0.20 -19.41 17.44
C ASP A 248 0.22 -18.23 16.54
N SER A 249 1.36 -18.37 15.85
CA SER A 249 1.82 -17.38 14.87
C SER A 249 0.86 -17.33 13.67
N ALA A 250 0.39 -18.46 13.18
CA ALA A 250 -0.59 -18.52 12.09
C ALA A 250 -1.91 -17.83 12.49
N GLU A 251 -2.43 -18.09 13.70
CA GLU A 251 -3.60 -17.40 14.26
C GLU A 251 -3.40 -15.89 14.27
N TYR A 252 -2.26 -15.41 14.78
CA TYR A 252 -1.91 -13.99 14.80
C TYR A 252 -1.97 -13.35 13.43
N TRP A 253 -1.36 -13.95 12.40
CA TRP A 253 -1.34 -13.41 11.06
C TRP A 253 -2.71 -13.42 10.39
N PHE A 254 -3.51 -14.46 10.58
CA PHE A 254 -4.88 -14.53 10.06
C PHE A 254 -5.80 -13.53 10.76
N MET A 255 -5.67 -13.31 12.07
CA MET A 255 -6.43 -12.29 12.80
C MET A 255 -6.07 -10.87 12.32
N ARG A 256 -4.80 -10.59 12.04
CA ARG A 256 -4.38 -9.35 11.40
C ARG A 256 -5.06 -9.14 10.05
N ALA A 257 -5.16 -10.19 9.23
CA ALA A 257 -5.86 -10.12 7.94
C ALA A 257 -7.36 -9.85 8.12
N VAL A 258 -8.00 -10.44 9.14
CA VAL A 258 -9.39 -10.13 9.54
C VAL A 258 -9.52 -8.65 9.90
N HIS A 259 -8.68 -8.14 10.78
CA HIS A 259 -8.74 -6.73 11.20
C HIS A 259 -8.40 -5.77 10.04
N ARG A 260 -7.54 -6.15 9.11
CA ARG A 260 -7.21 -5.30 7.95
C ARG A 260 -8.40 -5.13 7.00
N LEU A 261 -9.15 -6.20 6.72
CA LEU A 261 -10.36 -6.17 5.89
C LEU A 261 -11.44 -7.12 6.46
N PRO A 262 -12.19 -6.70 7.49
CA PRO A 262 -13.14 -7.56 8.18
C PRO A 262 -14.31 -8.02 7.29
N GLY A 263 -14.63 -7.30 6.22
CA GLY A 263 -15.63 -7.73 5.23
C GLY A 263 -15.19 -8.87 4.30
N ARG A 264 -13.94 -9.36 4.38
CA ARG A 264 -13.45 -10.49 3.58
C ARG A 264 -13.67 -11.81 4.28
N ILE A 265 -14.33 -12.75 3.60
CA ILE A 265 -14.63 -14.09 4.14
C ILE A 265 -13.38 -14.97 4.26
N TYR A 266 -12.42 -14.80 3.36
CA TYR A 266 -11.28 -15.71 3.24
C TYR A 266 -10.43 -15.85 4.51
N PRO A 267 -10.07 -14.79 5.25
CA PRO A 267 -9.31 -14.94 6.51
C PRO A 267 -10.06 -15.73 7.58
N TYR A 268 -11.39 -15.56 7.68
CA TYR A 268 -12.22 -16.34 8.63
C TYR A 268 -12.25 -17.82 8.25
N TYR A 269 -12.31 -18.13 6.95
CA TYR A 269 -12.20 -19.49 6.47
C TYR A 269 -10.83 -20.13 6.79
N LEU A 270 -9.74 -19.35 6.70
CA LEU A 270 -8.40 -19.81 7.09
C LEU A 270 -8.32 -20.10 8.60
N LEU A 271 -8.88 -19.22 9.44
CA LEU A 271 -8.98 -19.44 10.88
C LEU A 271 -9.83 -20.68 11.21
N ALA A 272 -10.96 -20.90 10.52
CA ALA A 272 -11.75 -22.10 10.70
C ALA A 272 -10.95 -23.37 10.38
N ASN A 273 -10.17 -23.37 9.30
CA ASN A 273 -9.30 -24.51 9.00
C ASN A 273 -8.18 -24.70 10.05
N LEU A 274 -7.60 -23.60 10.54
CA LEU A 274 -6.58 -23.64 11.58
C LEU A 274 -7.13 -24.27 12.88
N TYR A 275 -8.33 -23.86 13.32
CA TYR A 275 -8.96 -24.38 14.54
C TYR A 275 -9.52 -25.80 14.38
N ALA A 276 -9.68 -26.29 13.16
CA ALA A 276 -10.04 -27.67 12.86
C ALA A 276 -8.81 -28.60 12.78
N ASP A 277 -7.59 -28.07 12.84
CA ASP A 277 -6.37 -28.88 12.83
C ASP A 277 -6.27 -29.71 14.13
N PRO A 278 -6.04 -31.03 14.06
CA PRO A 278 -5.95 -31.88 15.26
C PRO A 278 -4.91 -31.42 16.28
N PHE A 279 -3.82 -30.79 15.83
CA PHE A 279 -2.75 -30.30 16.72
C PHE A 279 -3.07 -28.91 17.33
N PHE A 280 -4.10 -28.23 16.83
CA PHE A 280 -4.51 -26.90 17.32
C PHE A 280 -6.02 -26.77 17.46
N TYR A 281 -6.70 -27.85 17.78
CA TYR A 281 -8.16 -27.91 17.84
C TYR A 281 -8.73 -26.97 18.90
N ARG A 282 -9.70 -26.12 18.50
CA ARG A 282 -10.39 -25.13 19.36
C ARG A 282 -11.88 -25.07 18.97
N CYS A 283 -12.71 -25.90 19.56
CA CYS A 283 -14.12 -26.08 19.22
C CYS A 283 -14.88 -24.74 19.15
N ASP A 284 -14.89 -23.96 20.24
CA ASP A 284 -15.64 -22.71 20.34
C ASP A 284 -15.21 -21.67 19.29
N LYS A 285 -13.89 -21.62 18.98
CA LYS A 285 -13.34 -20.72 17.95
C LYS A 285 -13.71 -21.21 16.56
N LEU A 286 -13.66 -22.51 16.31
CA LEU A 286 -14.04 -23.14 15.05
C LEU A 286 -15.49 -22.81 14.70
N GLU A 287 -16.41 -23.08 15.63
CA GLU A 287 -17.85 -22.81 15.43
C GLU A 287 -18.11 -21.36 15.09
N ARG A 288 -17.54 -20.42 15.86
CA ARG A 288 -17.65 -18.97 15.60
C ARG A 288 -17.13 -18.58 14.22
N MET A 289 -15.98 -19.10 13.80
CA MET A 289 -15.42 -18.78 12.49
C MET A 289 -16.24 -19.38 11.37
N VAL A 290 -16.72 -20.60 11.52
CA VAL A 290 -17.59 -21.23 10.52
C VAL A 290 -18.91 -20.48 10.40
N GLN A 291 -19.57 -20.13 11.52
CA GLN A 291 -20.77 -19.31 11.50
C GLN A 291 -20.53 -18.00 10.76
N THR A 292 -19.43 -17.29 11.06
CA THR A 292 -19.06 -16.06 10.36
C THR A 292 -18.90 -16.29 8.84
N VAL A 293 -18.25 -17.36 8.41
CA VAL A 293 -18.09 -17.70 6.98
C VAL A 293 -19.45 -17.95 6.30
N LEU A 294 -20.41 -18.56 7.01
CA LEU A 294 -21.72 -18.87 6.47
C LEU A 294 -22.65 -17.66 6.37
N GLU A 295 -22.65 -16.81 7.40
CA GLU A 295 -23.58 -15.68 7.54
C GLU A 295 -23.09 -14.39 6.89
N LYS A 296 -21.78 -14.14 6.93
CA LYS A 296 -21.21 -12.87 6.45
C LYS A 296 -21.49 -12.65 4.97
N GLU A 297 -22.11 -11.52 4.64
CA GLU A 297 -22.36 -11.14 3.26
C GLU A 297 -21.11 -10.62 2.57
N PRO A 298 -20.69 -11.23 1.45
CA PRO A 298 -19.54 -10.74 0.68
C PRO A 298 -19.92 -9.58 -0.21
N LYS A 299 -18.98 -8.66 -0.47
CA LYS A 299 -19.18 -7.57 -1.45
C LYS A 299 -19.55 -8.10 -2.85
N ILE A 300 -19.00 -9.23 -3.26
CA ILE A 300 -19.21 -9.86 -4.56
C ILE A 300 -19.35 -11.36 -4.33
N GLN A 301 -20.45 -11.94 -4.78
CA GLN A 301 -20.65 -13.38 -4.79
C GLN A 301 -19.73 -14.02 -5.82
N SER A 302 -19.04 -15.10 -5.43
CA SER A 302 -18.15 -15.85 -6.31
C SER A 302 -18.23 -17.36 -6.06
N THR A 303 -17.83 -18.15 -7.05
CA THR A 303 -17.73 -19.61 -6.91
C THR A 303 -16.80 -20.01 -5.77
N ALA A 304 -15.71 -19.26 -5.57
CA ALA A 304 -14.78 -19.49 -4.47
C ALA A 304 -15.47 -19.37 -3.08
N ILE A 305 -16.32 -18.36 -2.89
CA ILE A 305 -17.08 -18.18 -1.65
C ILE A 305 -18.06 -19.34 -1.43
N LYS A 306 -18.76 -19.78 -2.49
CA LYS A 306 -19.66 -20.96 -2.40
C LYS A 306 -18.89 -22.22 -1.99
N GLN A 307 -17.69 -22.41 -2.53
CA GLN A 307 -16.81 -23.53 -2.17
C GLN A 307 -16.32 -23.43 -0.72
N MET A 308 -15.89 -22.24 -0.27
CA MET A 308 -15.48 -22.01 1.12
C MET A 308 -16.62 -22.31 2.10
N ARG A 309 -17.83 -21.83 1.83
CA ARG A 309 -19.01 -22.11 2.66
C ARG A 309 -19.35 -23.61 2.72
N ARG A 310 -19.25 -24.33 1.59
CA ARG A 310 -19.44 -25.79 1.58
C ARG A 310 -18.42 -26.50 2.46
N LYS A 311 -17.14 -26.19 2.28
CA LYS A 311 -16.05 -26.78 3.07
C LYS A 311 -16.17 -26.42 4.56
N ALA A 312 -16.56 -25.19 4.89
CA ALA A 312 -16.78 -24.77 6.27
C ALA A 312 -17.89 -25.60 6.96
N ARG A 313 -18.99 -25.93 6.28
CA ARG A 313 -20.02 -26.84 6.80
C ARG A 313 -19.49 -28.26 7.05
N GLU A 314 -18.57 -28.73 6.19
CA GLU A 314 -17.94 -30.05 6.37
C GLU A 314 -17.02 -30.10 7.59
N LEU A 315 -16.38 -28.95 7.96
CA LEU A 315 -15.56 -28.86 9.17
C LEU A 315 -16.40 -29.06 10.44
N LEU A 316 -17.61 -28.50 10.52
CA LEU A 316 -18.52 -28.71 11.66
C LEU A 316 -18.96 -30.16 11.82
N LYS A 317 -19.15 -30.89 10.71
CA LYS A 317 -19.55 -32.32 10.76
C LYS A 317 -18.45 -33.23 11.31
N LYS A 318 -17.20 -32.75 11.34
CA LYS A 318 -16.06 -33.49 11.89
C LYS A 318 -15.82 -33.21 13.38
N VAL A 319 -16.58 -32.28 13.95
CA VAL A 319 -16.54 -31.99 15.39
C VAL A 319 -17.15 -33.21 16.08
N PRO A 320 -16.44 -33.90 17.00
CA PRO A 320 -17.05 -34.98 17.78
C PRO A 320 -18.23 -34.41 18.57
N GLU A 321 -19.40 -35.01 18.43
CA GLU A 321 -20.51 -34.75 19.36
C GLU A 321 -20.05 -35.19 20.77
N ASN A 322 -19.86 -34.21 21.66
CA ASN A 322 -19.58 -34.47 23.09
C ASN A 322 -20.83 -34.88 23.81
#